data_d578d3a1ca3fa31e903040d25a1f2d3b
#
_entry.id   d578d3a1ca3fa31e903040d25a1f2d3b
#
_cell.length_a   1.000
_cell.length_b   1.000
_cell.length_c   1.000
_cell.angle_alpha   90.00
_cell.angle_beta   90.00
_cell.angle_gamma   90.00
#
_symmetry.space_group_name_H-M   'P 1'
#
loop_
_entity.id
_entity.type
_entity.pdbx_description
1 polymer ?
#
loop_
_entity_poly.entity_id
_entity_poly.type
_entity_poly.pdbx_seq_one_letter_code
_entity_poly.pdbx_strand_id
1 'polypeptide(L)'
;MNALSPVTAPKARSFRLEPRQPAASHEEERLHRKQRLAATFRLFGRYGFDQGLAGHVTARDPEFPEQYWINPLGVHFSQIRTSDLQLVDHDGNILIGNRPINNAGFTIHSALHKARPDEIAAAHTQFT
;
A
#
# COMPACT_ATOMS: atom_id res chain seq x y z
N MET A 1 8.98 -20.73 57.50
CA MET A 1 9.40 -20.38 56.13
C MET A 1 8.24 -19.88 55.35
N ASN A 2 8.23 -18.62 54.97
CA ASN A 2 7.18 -18.08 54.12
C ASN A 2 7.50 -18.40 52.67
N ALA A 3 6.67 -19.23 52.03
CA ALA A 3 6.79 -19.44 50.59
C ALA A 3 6.44 -18.12 49.87
N LEU A 4 7.33 -17.64 49.02
CA LEU A 4 7.04 -16.51 48.17
C LEU A 4 5.95 -16.91 47.18
N SER A 5 4.88 -16.13 47.11
CA SER A 5 3.87 -16.30 46.06
C SER A 5 4.50 -16.15 44.69
N PRO A 6 4.19 -17.02 43.72
CA PRO A 6 4.73 -16.86 42.39
C PRO A 6 4.30 -15.52 41.81
N VAL A 7 5.27 -14.75 41.32
CA VAL A 7 4.99 -13.51 40.59
C VAL A 7 4.39 -13.90 39.24
N THR A 8 3.09 -13.66 39.10
CA THR A 8 2.44 -13.83 37.80
C THR A 8 2.93 -12.73 36.87
N ALA A 9 3.57 -13.11 35.76
CA ALA A 9 3.90 -12.17 34.70
C ALA A 9 2.61 -11.47 34.22
N PRO A 10 2.66 -10.15 34.00
CA PRO A 10 1.50 -9.45 33.47
C PRO A 10 1.10 -10.08 32.13
N LYS A 11 -0.18 -10.40 31.98
CA LYS A 11 -0.70 -10.87 30.70
C LYS A 11 -0.36 -9.84 29.64
N ALA A 12 0.39 -10.25 28.63
CA ALA A 12 0.65 -9.42 27.48
C ALA A 12 -0.69 -8.91 26.94
N ARG A 13 -0.91 -7.62 26.97
CA ARG A 13 -2.06 -7.02 26.29
C ARG A 13 -1.90 -7.29 24.81
N SER A 14 -2.68 -8.22 24.27
CA SER A 14 -2.77 -8.36 22.83
C SER A 14 -3.38 -7.09 22.28
N PHE A 15 -2.57 -6.30 21.58
CA PHE A 15 -3.07 -5.17 20.83
C PHE A 15 -3.84 -5.71 19.62
N ARG A 16 -5.17 -5.65 19.68
CA ARG A 16 -6.01 -5.92 18.51
C ARG A 16 -6.36 -4.59 17.87
N LEU A 17 -5.98 -4.45 16.63
CA LEU A 17 -6.56 -3.40 15.80
C LEU A 17 -8.04 -3.75 15.60
N GLU A 18 -8.92 -2.83 15.99
CA GLU A 18 -10.33 -2.97 15.65
C GLU A 18 -10.47 -2.96 14.13
N PRO A 19 -11.24 -3.90 13.56
CA PRO A 19 -11.50 -3.87 12.13
C PRO A 19 -12.12 -2.54 11.72
N ARG A 20 -11.61 -1.98 10.65
CA ARG A 20 -12.22 -0.78 10.07
C ARG A 20 -13.65 -1.10 9.65
N GLN A 21 -14.57 -0.18 9.94
CA GLN A 21 -15.93 -0.29 9.44
C GLN A 21 -15.94 -0.31 7.90
N PRO A 22 -16.75 -1.17 7.26
CA PRO A 22 -16.86 -1.18 5.81
C PRO A 22 -17.27 0.19 5.28
N ALA A 23 -16.70 0.59 4.14
CA ALA A 23 -17.08 1.82 3.47
C ALA A 23 -18.52 1.72 2.92
N ALA A 24 -19.21 2.85 2.88
CA ALA A 24 -20.60 2.90 2.39
C ALA A 24 -20.70 2.74 0.86
N SER A 25 -19.61 3.01 0.11
CA SER A 25 -19.59 2.94 -1.34
C SER A 25 -18.21 2.59 -1.87
N HIS A 26 -18.13 2.20 -3.16
CA HIS A 26 -16.86 2.00 -3.85
C HIS A 26 -16.04 3.29 -3.92
N GLU A 27 -16.67 4.42 -4.09
CA GLU A 27 -15.98 5.72 -4.14
C GLU A 27 -15.32 6.05 -2.80
N GLU A 28 -16.01 5.82 -1.70
CA GLU A 28 -15.46 6.02 -0.36
C GLU A 28 -14.28 5.08 -0.10
N GLU A 29 -14.40 3.82 -0.46
CA GLU A 29 -13.33 2.84 -0.33
C GLU A 29 -12.14 3.18 -1.23
N ARG A 30 -12.39 3.62 -2.46
CA ARG A 30 -11.36 4.06 -3.41
C ARG A 30 -10.57 5.23 -2.85
N LEU A 31 -11.25 6.25 -2.36
CA LEU A 31 -10.60 7.40 -1.74
C LEU A 31 -9.77 6.98 -0.53
N HIS A 32 -10.29 6.12 0.32
CA HIS A 32 -9.57 5.59 1.46
C HIS A 32 -8.29 4.87 1.03
N ARG A 33 -8.35 3.98 0.05
CA ARG A 33 -7.18 3.26 -0.46
C ARG A 33 -6.15 4.19 -1.06
N LYS A 34 -6.57 5.18 -1.82
CA LYS A 34 -5.68 6.19 -2.39
C LYS A 34 -5.00 7.04 -1.32
N GLN A 35 -5.73 7.46 -0.30
CA GLN A 35 -5.15 8.21 0.82
C GLN A 35 -4.15 7.38 1.62
N ARG A 36 -4.46 6.12 1.88
CA ARG A 36 -3.55 5.20 2.56
C ARG A 36 -2.31 4.91 1.72
N LEU A 37 -2.47 4.79 0.41
CA LEU A 37 -1.37 4.59 -0.50
C LEU A 37 -0.42 5.80 -0.51
N ALA A 38 -0.95 7.01 -0.63
CA ALA A 38 -0.16 8.24 -0.56
C ALA A 38 0.55 8.38 0.79
N ALA A 39 -0.12 8.05 1.90
CA ALA A 39 0.49 8.06 3.23
C ALA A 39 1.63 7.03 3.34
N THR A 40 1.49 5.87 2.73
CA THR A 40 2.52 4.82 2.68
C THR A 40 3.80 5.35 2.01
N PHE A 41 3.68 6.02 0.87
CA PHE A 41 4.83 6.64 0.21
C PHE A 41 5.53 7.67 1.09
N ARG A 42 4.79 8.50 1.77
CA ARG A 42 5.35 9.52 2.67
C ARG A 42 6.07 8.89 3.86
N LEU A 43 5.53 7.83 4.42
CA LEU A 43 6.18 7.08 5.50
C LEU A 43 7.48 6.42 5.02
N PHE A 44 7.46 5.79 3.86
CA PHE A 44 8.68 5.22 3.28
C PHE A 44 9.73 6.28 3.00
N GLY A 45 9.34 7.44 2.47
CA GLY A 45 10.25 8.57 2.27
C GLY A 45 10.86 9.05 3.58
N ARG A 46 10.05 9.14 4.63
CA ARG A 46 10.50 9.58 5.95
C ARG A 46 11.54 8.62 6.57
N TYR A 47 11.38 7.33 6.36
CA TYR A 47 12.24 6.31 6.97
C TYR A 47 13.34 5.79 6.05
N GLY A 48 13.58 6.44 4.91
CA GLY A 48 14.70 6.11 4.02
C GLY A 48 14.46 4.93 3.09
N PHE A 49 13.22 4.52 2.85
CA PHE A 49 12.85 3.45 1.93
C PHE A 49 12.49 3.99 0.54
N ASP A 50 13.18 5.02 0.09
CA ASP A 50 12.88 5.78 -1.11
C ASP A 50 14.08 5.91 -2.07
N GLN A 51 15.04 5.01 -1.98
CA GLN A 51 16.26 5.06 -2.76
C GLN A 51 15.99 4.73 -4.24
N GLY A 52 16.47 5.59 -5.12
CA GLY A 52 16.38 5.42 -6.57
C GLY A 52 14.95 5.61 -7.11
N LEU A 53 14.75 5.14 -8.33
CA LEU A 53 13.48 5.29 -9.06
C LEU A 53 12.65 4.00 -9.10
N ALA A 54 13.18 2.91 -8.57
CA ALA A 54 12.59 1.57 -8.73
C ALA A 54 11.46 1.26 -7.77
N GLY A 55 11.31 2.05 -6.69
CA GLY A 55 10.28 1.82 -5.67
C GLY A 55 8.86 2.08 -6.21
N HIS A 56 7.95 1.20 -5.87
CA HIS A 56 6.54 1.32 -6.25
C HIS A 56 5.66 0.58 -5.26
N VAL A 57 4.47 1.08 -5.08
CA VAL A 57 3.43 0.44 -4.27
C VAL A 57 2.13 0.47 -5.06
N THR A 58 1.42 -0.63 -5.05
CA THR A 58 0.13 -0.73 -5.73
C THR A 58 -0.99 -1.04 -4.74
N ALA A 59 -2.18 -0.54 -5.05
CA ALA A 59 -3.41 -0.89 -4.34
C ALA A 59 -4.50 -1.20 -5.36
N ARG A 60 -5.17 -2.34 -5.18
CA ARG A 60 -6.27 -2.78 -6.03
C ARG A 60 -7.46 -1.83 -5.91
N ASP A 61 -8.09 -1.51 -7.03
CA ASP A 61 -9.34 -0.74 -7.01
C ASP A 61 -10.47 -1.57 -6.38
N PRO A 62 -11.32 -0.98 -5.52
CA PRO A 62 -12.37 -1.74 -4.84
C PRO A 62 -13.52 -2.17 -5.75
N GLU A 63 -13.78 -1.41 -6.81
CA GLU A 63 -14.86 -1.68 -7.77
C GLU A 63 -14.39 -2.52 -8.95
N PHE A 64 -13.19 -2.22 -9.44
CA PHE A 64 -12.58 -2.88 -10.59
C PHE A 64 -11.35 -3.68 -10.14
N PRO A 65 -11.50 -4.95 -9.75
CA PRO A 65 -10.43 -5.74 -9.14
C PRO A 65 -9.25 -6.04 -10.07
N GLU A 66 -9.39 -5.76 -11.36
CA GLU A 66 -8.34 -5.90 -12.37
C GLU A 66 -7.59 -4.59 -12.65
N GLN A 67 -7.88 -3.56 -11.86
CA GLN A 67 -7.25 -2.25 -11.97
C GLN A 67 -6.57 -1.88 -10.66
N TYR A 68 -5.46 -1.15 -10.76
CA TYR A 68 -4.58 -0.86 -9.63
C TYR A 68 -4.16 0.59 -9.62
N TRP A 69 -4.14 1.18 -8.42
CA TRP A 69 -3.56 2.49 -8.17
C TRP A 69 -2.07 2.34 -7.93
N ILE A 70 -1.26 3.19 -8.57
CA ILE A 70 0.21 3.16 -8.51
C ILE A 70 0.77 4.58 -8.55
N ASN A 71 1.99 4.75 -8.04
CA ASN A 71 2.72 6.00 -8.11
C ASN A 71 3.29 6.28 -9.51
N PRO A 72 3.36 7.56 -9.91
CA PRO A 72 4.06 7.93 -11.13
C PRO A 72 5.58 7.72 -10.98
N LEU A 73 6.23 7.30 -12.05
CA LEU A 73 7.69 7.18 -12.11
C LEU A 73 8.34 8.55 -11.99
N GLY A 74 9.42 8.66 -11.23
CA GLY A 74 10.23 9.86 -11.14
C GLY A 74 9.73 10.92 -10.16
N VAL A 75 8.65 10.65 -9.42
CA VAL A 75 8.20 11.49 -8.32
C VAL A 75 8.70 10.89 -7.01
N HIS A 76 9.43 11.69 -6.22
CA HIS A 76 9.95 11.26 -4.92
C HIS A 76 8.81 10.88 -3.99
N PHE A 77 8.98 9.82 -3.21
CA PHE A 77 7.94 9.30 -2.31
C PHE A 77 7.38 10.36 -1.35
N SER A 78 8.24 11.22 -0.82
CA SER A 78 7.83 12.30 0.08
C SER A 78 6.94 13.36 -0.57
N GLN A 79 6.85 13.37 -1.89
CA GLN A 79 6.12 14.36 -2.68
C GLN A 79 4.83 13.82 -3.30
N ILE A 80 4.57 12.52 -3.16
CA ILE A 80 3.38 11.90 -3.74
C ILE A 80 2.13 12.34 -2.97
N ARG A 81 1.18 12.89 -3.72
CA ARG A 81 -0.15 13.26 -3.24
C ARG A 81 -1.17 12.24 -3.72
N THR A 82 -2.30 12.19 -3.05
CA THR A 82 -3.43 11.33 -3.46
C THR A 82 -3.82 11.56 -4.93
N SER A 83 -3.79 12.82 -5.37
CA SER A 83 -4.09 13.21 -6.76
C SER A 83 -3.03 12.81 -7.79
N ASP A 84 -1.82 12.46 -7.36
CA ASP A 84 -0.75 12.01 -8.26
C ASP A 84 -0.86 10.53 -8.62
N LEU A 85 -1.62 9.76 -7.86
CA LEU A 85 -1.79 8.33 -8.10
C LEU A 85 -2.51 8.08 -9.41
N GLN A 86 -2.06 7.06 -10.14
CA GLN A 86 -2.59 6.69 -11.45
C GLN A 86 -3.27 5.34 -11.40
N LEU A 87 -4.31 5.16 -12.20
CA LEU A 87 -5.00 3.89 -12.34
C LEU A 87 -4.51 3.18 -13.59
N VAL A 88 -4.13 1.91 -13.44
CA VAL A 88 -3.64 1.06 -14.52
C VAL A 88 -4.37 -0.27 -14.55
N ASP A 89 -4.44 -0.89 -15.73
CA ASP A 89 -4.96 -2.25 -15.88
C ASP A 89 -3.85 -3.31 -15.75
N HIS A 90 -4.21 -4.59 -15.92
CA HIS A 90 -3.24 -5.70 -15.84
C HIS A 90 -2.11 -5.61 -16.87
N ASP A 91 -2.34 -4.98 -18.00
CA ASP A 91 -1.38 -4.87 -19.09
C ASP A 91 -0.50 -3.63 -18.96
N GLY A 92 -0.72 -2.82 -17.92
CA GLY A 92 0.03 -1.60 -17.68
C GLY A 92 -0.49 -0.38 -18.45
N ASN A 93 -1.67 -0.48 -19.05
CA ASN A 93 -2.29 0.68 -19.69
C ASN A 93 -2.78 1.66 -18.63
N ILE A 94 -2.43 2.94 -18.80
CA ILE A 94 -2.84 4.00 -17.88
C ILE A 94 -4.27 4.40 -18.22
N LEU A 95 -5.18 4.15 -17.30
CA LEU A 95 -6.60 4.48 -17.43
C LEU A 95 -6.91 5.87 -16.87
N ILE A 96 -6.26 6.23 -15.78
CA ILE A 96 -6.33 7.56 -15.17
C ILE A 96 -4.91 8.02 -14.87
N GLY A 97 -4.52 9.17 -15.42
CA GLY A 97 -3.21 9.75 -15.25
C GLY A 97 -2.53 10.05 -16.58
N ASN A 98 -1.44 10.79 -16.54
CA ASN A 98 -0.72 11.26 -17.73
C ASN A 98 0.81 11.16 -17.59
N ARG A 99 1.29 10.44 -16.59
CA ARG A 99 2.73 10.26 -16.34
C ARG A 99 3.12 8.79 -16.54
N PRO A 100 4.39 8.51 -16.91
CA PRO A 100 4.86 7.14 -17.00
C PRO A 100 4.85 6.45 -15.64
N ILE A 101 4.73 5.12 -15.66
CA ILE A 101 4.89 4.27 -14.51
C ILE A 101 6.14 3.39 -14.65
N ASN A 102 6.57 2.75 -13.56
CA ASN A 102 7.62 1.74 -13.61
C ASN A 102 7.06 0.43 -14.19
N ASN A 103 7.18 0.25 -15.49
CA ASN A 103 6.62 -0.92 -16.19
C ASN A 103 7.23 -2.25 -15.71
N ALA A 104 8.53 -2.29 -15.44
CA ALA A 104 9.19 -3.50 -14.95
C ALA A 104 8.65 -3.91 -13.58
N GLY A 105 8.53 -2.95 -12.67
CA GLY A 105 7.95 -3.18 -11.36
C GLY A 105 6.48 -3.54 -11.44
N PHE A 106 5.73 -2.87 -12.29
CA PHE A 106 4.30 -3.16 -12.46
C PHE A 106 4.05 -4.59 -12.98
N THR A 107 4.90 -5.11 -13.87
CA THR A 107 4.79 -6.48 -14.35
C THR A 107 4.83 -7.49 -13.19
N ILE A 108 5.70 -7.28 -12.22
CA ILE A 108 5.78 -8.12 -11.01
C ILE A 108 4.51 -7.96 -10.17
N HIS A 109 4.08 -6.74 -9.93
CA HIS A 109 2.87 -6.47 -9.14
C HIS A 109 1.61 -7.00 -9.82
N SER A 110 1.49 -6.87 -11.13
CA SER A 110 0.37 -7.44 -11.90
C SER A 110 0.31 -8.95 -11.75
N ALA A 111 1.43 -9.64 -11.85
CA ALA A 111 1.51 -11.09 -11.66
C ALA A 111 1.11 -11.49 -10.23
N LEU A 112 1.58 -10.75 -9.22
CA LEU A 112 1.23 -10.98 -7.83
C LEU A 112 -0.27 -10.80 -7.59
N HIS A 113 -0.85 -9.72 -8.07
CA HIS A 113 -2.28 -9.46 -7.90
C HIS A 113 -3.17 -10.47 -8.63
N LYS A 114 -2.73 -10.99 -9.78
CA LYS A 114 -3.42 -12.08 -10.48
C LYS A 114 -3.37 -13.38 -9.69
N ALA A 115 -2.21 -13.71 -9.13
CA ALA A 115 -2.02 -14.94 -8.35
C ALA A 115 -2.73 -14.89 -6.99
N ARG A 116 -2.89 -13.70 -6.43
CA ARG A 116 -3.47 -13.48 -5.11
C ARG A 116 -4.61 -12.46 -5.17
N PRO A 117 -5.81 -12.89 -5.63
CA PRO A 117 -6.97 -11.99 -5.72
C PRO A 117 -7.43 -11.44 -4.37
N ASP A 118 -7.04 -12.08 -3.28
CA ASP A 118 -7.30 -11.67 -1.90
C ASP A 118 -6.41 -10.52 -1.41
N GLU A 119 -5.28 -10.28 -2.08
CA GLU A 119 -4.36 -9.20 -1.70
C GLU A 119 -4.83 -7.85 -2.25
N ILE A 120 -4.92 -6.86 -1.37
CA ILE A 120 -5.32 -5.50 -1.73
C ILE A 120 -4.14 -4.70 -2.23
N ALA A 121 -2.99 -4.81 -1.57
CA ALA A 121 -1.82 -3.98 -1.84
C ALA A 121 -0.54 -4.80 -1.93
N ALA A 122 0.42 -4.28 -2.68
CA ALA A 122 1.77 -4.83 -2.77
C ALA A 122 2.80 -3.69 -2.78
N ALA A 123 3.93 -3.87 -2.12
CA ALA A 123 4.97 -2.86 -2.02
C ALA A 123 6.34 -3.41 -2.38
N HIS A 124 7.10 -2.62 -3.13
CA HIS A 124 8.52 -2.82 -3.38
C HIS A 124 9.26 -1.52 -3.09
N THR A 125 10.17 -1.55 -2.13
CA THR A 125 10.96 -0.39 -1.74
C THR A 125 12.43 -0.74 -1.61
N GLN A 126 13.29 0.28 -1.70
CA GLN A 126 14.73 0.13 -1.54
C GLN A 126 15.23 1.10 -0.46
N PHE A 127 16.18 0.64 0.32
CA PHE A 127 16.84 1.44 1.36
C PHE A 127 18.37 1.31 1.25
N THR A 128 19.07 2.27 1.77
CA THR A 128 20.53 2.22 1.91
C THR A 128 20.96 1.57 3.20
#